data_07cc8329eaedca461efeaf9eb6d04065
#
_entry.id   07cc8329eaedca461efeaf9eb6d04065
#
_cell.length_a   1.000
_cell.length_b   1.000
_cell.length_c   1.000
_cell.angle_alpha   90.00
_cell.angle_beta   90.00
_cell.angle_gamma   90.00
#
_symmetry.space_group_name_H-M   'P 1'
#
loop_
_entity.id
_entity.type
_entity.pdbx_description
1 polymer ?
#
loop_
_entity_poly.entity_id
_entity_poly.type
_entity_poly.pdbx_seq_one_letter_code
_entity_poly.pdbx_strand_id
1 'polypeptide(L)'
;MAKTKHGKRSSAPGSPYERPSGGGGGGGGGGGGSGAGSNSNKNNVFKFNTNFGQHILKNPGVSDAIVEKAFLKPTDTVLEVGPGTGNLTVRILERAKKCICVELDPRMAAEVTKRVQGTPEQKKLEVLLGDVIKTELPAFDVCISNTPYQISSPLVFKLLSLPNPPRTSVLMFQREFALRLTARPGDALYCRLSVNAQFWAKITHIMKVGKNNFRPPPQVESSVVRIEPKIGKDRPNVSWDEWDGLLRVCFVRKNKTLRASWLGTKEVLAMVERNYRTWCAMNGVAVDDSLVEDDADEDMDVEDGGEELGGMDVDEDEDAPDFFKEMHNNAASLTKTKSKRKKTKVAELVREKIRKVLEDVTELADMRSGKCDENDFLRLLFAFNEEGIHFS
;
A
#
# COMPACT_ATOMS: atom_id res chain seq x y z
N MET A 1 60.02 2.27 -39.00
CA MET A 1 59.57 3.15 -40.11
C MET A 1 58.20 3.68 -39.70
N ALA A 2 58.14 4.87 -39.18
CA ALA A 2 57.97 6.16 -39.88
C ALA A 2 56.56 6.24 -40.52
N LYS A 3 55.80 7.08 -40.00
CA LYS A 3 55.36 8.51 -40.10
C LYS A 3 53.83 8.54 -40.32
N THR A 4 52.99 9.43 -40.00
CA THR A 4 52.91 10.77 -39.43
C THR A 4 51.45 11.16 -39.38
N LYS A 5 51.02 11.76 -38.31
CA LYS A 5 50.34 13.05 -38.03
C LYS A 5 49.36 13.63 -39.06
N HIS A 6 48.20 13.99 -38.64
CA HIS A 6 47.57 15.35 -38.51
C HIS A 6 46.05 15.12 -38.36
N GLY A 7 45.22 15.73 -37.50
CA GLY A 7 45.31 17.03 -36.86
C GLY A 7 43.96 17.74 -36.98
N LYS A 8 43.29 17.94 -35.83
CA LYS A 8 42.32 19.02 -35.46
C LYS A 8 41.14 19.33 -36.42
N ARG A 9 39.91 19.41 -35.94
CA ARG A 9 39.36 20.53 -35.14
C ARG A 9 37.95 20.21 -34.66
N SER A 10 37.69 20.69 -33.45
CA SER A 10 36.44 20.83 -32.72
C SER A 10 35.43 21.74 -33.40
N SER A 11 34.14 21.43 -33.30
CA SER A 11 33.07 22.42 -33.27
C SER A 11 31.94 21.93 -32.36
N ALA A 12 31.57 22.79 -31.40
CA ALA A 12 30.53 22.56 -30.43
C ALA A 12 29.11 22.64 -31.00
N PRO A 13 28.11 22.02 -30.39
CA PRO A 13 26.73 22.12 -30.85
C PRO A 13 26.06 23.42 -30.36
N GLY A 14 25.37 24.07 -31.30
CA GLY A 14 24.57 25.27 -31.03
C GLY A 14 23.27 25.01 -30.29
N SER A 15 22.88 26.00 -29.57
CA SER A 15 21.67 26.11 -28.73
C SER A 15 20.38 26.13 -29.55
N PRO A 16 19.28 25.50 -29.11
CA PRO A 16 18.00 25.47 -29.84
C PRO A 16 17.04 26.58 -29.37
N TYR A 17 17.41 27.82 -29.45
CA TYR A 17 16.50 28.96 -29.23
C TYR A 17 16.85 30.10 -30.17
N GLU A 18 16.31 30.07 -31.40
CA GLU A 18 16.14 31.29 -32.23
C GLU A 18 14.74 31.30 -32.84
N ARG A 19 14.00 32.36 -32.51
CA ARG A 19 12.74 32.76 -33.13
C ARG A 19 13.04 33.51 -34.45
N PRO A 20 12.29 33.24 -35.55
CA PRO A 20 12.30 34.16 -36.71
C PRO A 20 11.25 35.24 -36.47
N SER A 21 11.71 36.46 -36.59
CA SER A 21 10.96 37.69 -36.68
C SER A 21 10.31 37.87 -38.07
N GLY A 22 9.17 38.57 -38.03
CA GLY A 22 8.24 38.73 -39.12
C GLY A 22 8.69 39.65 -40.25
N GLY A 23 7.88 39.72 -41.26
CA GLY A 23 7.90 40.67 -42.36
C GLY A 23 6.71 40.45 -43.25
N GLY A 24 5.88 41.48 -43.36
CA GLY A 24 4.56 41.48 -43.97
C GLY A 24 4.51 41.75 -45.46
N GLY A 25 3.29 41.78 -45.96
CA GLY A 25 2.92 42.44 -47.20
C GLY A 25 2.05 41.61 -48.15
N GLY A 26 0.79 41.84 -48.20
CA GLY A 26 0.02 42.45 -49.26
C GLY A 26 -0.58 41.57 -50.36
N GLY A 27 -1.91 41.57 -50.44
CA GLY A 27 -2.61 41.74 -51.71
C GLY A 27 -3.37 40.58 -52.35
N GLY A 28 -4.72 40.55 -52.19
CA GLY A 28 -5.63 40.56 -53.34
C GLY A 28 -6.21 39.26 -53.87
N GLY A 29 -7.54 39.07 -53.81
CA GLY A 29 -8.35 38.58 -54.93
C GLY A 29 -8.98 37.19 -54.85
N GLY A 30 -10.23 37.14 -54.46
CA GLY A 30 -11.36 36.55 -55.16
C GLY A 30 -11.45 35.06 -55.47
N GLY A 31 -12.57 34.46 -55.07
CA GLY A 31 -13.08 33.23 -55.67
C GLY A 31 -13.77 32.26 -54.69
N GLY A 32 -15.11 32.23 -54.78
CA GLY A 32 -15.96 31.40 -53.93
C GLY A 32 -15.84 29.90 -54.20
N GLY A 33 -16.04 29.16 -53.13
CA GLY A 33 -16.14 27.74 -53.14
C GLY A 33 -16.80 27.29 -51.86
N SER A 34 -18.11 27.07 -51.90
CA SER A 34 -18.89 26.48 -50.82
C SER A 34 -18.44 25.04 -50.55
N GLY A 35 -17.56 24.85 -49.62
CA GLY A 35 -17.23 23.58 -49.06
C GLY A 35 -17.81 23.48 -47.67
N ALA A 36 -18.85 22.66 -47.51
CA ALA A 36 -19.42 22.28 -46.22
C ALA A 36 -18.33 21.64 -45.34
N GLY A 37 -17.70 22.47 -44.56
CA GLY A 37 -16.80 22.03 -43.51
C GLY A 37 -17.64 21.30 -42.46
N SER A 38 -17.53 19.97 -42.43
CA SER A 38 -17.97 19.16 -41.33
C SER A 38 -17.26 19.64 -40.09
N ASN A 39 -17.93 20.49 -39.31
CA ASN A 39 -17.56 20.85 -37.98
C ASN A 39 -17.64 19.58 -37.14
N SER A 40 -16.57 18.79 -37.16
CA SER A 40 -16.40 17.71 -36.20
C SER A 40 -16.31 18.41 -34.85
N ASN A 41 -17.43 18.55 -34.18
CA ASN A 41 -17.49 18.80 -32.75
C ASN A 41 -16.52 17.80 -32.12
N LYS A 42 -15.30 18.24 -31.85
CA LYS A 42 -14.41 17.60 -30.89
C LYS A 42 -15.14 17.70 -29.56
N ASN A 43 -16.06 16.74 -29.34
CA ASN A 43 -16.71 16.53 -28.08
C ASN A 43 -15.64 16.66 -27.02
N ASN A 44 -15.86 17.52 -26.06
CA ASN A 44 -15.03 17.68 -24.87
C ASN A 44 -14.90 16.31 -24.21
N VAL A 45 -13.92 15.53 -24.67
CA VAL A 45 -13.54 14.28 -24.07
C VAL A 45 -13.09 14.63 -22.67
N PHE A 46 -13.72 14.05 -21.65
CA PHE A 46 -13.39 14.20 -20.26
C PHE A 46 -11.89 14.35 -20.07
N LYS A 47 -11.45 15.45 -19.46
CA LYS A 47 -10.10 15.57 -18.95
C LYS A 47 -10.02 14.66 -17.73
N PHE A 48 -9.39 13.49 -17.93
CA PHE A 48 -9.11 12.58 -16.83
C PHE A 48 -8.18 13.27 -15.84
N ASN A 49 -8.51 13.19 -14.57
CA ASN A 49 -7.65 13.73 -13.54
C ASN A 49 -6.62 12.67 -13.15
N THR A 50 -5.43 12.75 -13.73
CA THR A 50 -4.33 11.83 -13.43
C THR A 50 -3.88 11.90 -11.98
N ASN A 51 -4.15 13.02 -11.29
CA ASN A 51 -3.86 13.16 -9.86
C ASN A 51 -4.73 12.24 -8.99
N PHE A 52 -5.89 11.81 -9.48
CA PHE A 52 -6.72 10.78 -8.82
C PHE A 52 -6.43 9.37 -9.34
N GLY A 53 -5.33 9.15 -10.06
CA GLY A 53 -4.98 7.83 -10.59
C GLY A 53 -6.00 7.26 -11.59
N GLN A 54 -6.77 8.11 -12.29
CA GLN A 54 -7.82 7.68 -13.21
C GLN A 54 -7.23 7.05 -14.48
N HIS A 55 -7.16 5.73 -14.51
CA HIS A 55 -6.81 4.91 -15.66
C HIS A 55 -8.00 3.99 -16.02
N ILE A 56 -8.75 4.36 -17.05
CA ILE A 56 -9.95 3.62 -17.41
C ILE A 56 -9.58 2.38 -18.23
N LEU A 57 -10.00 1.23 -17.74
CA LEU A 57 -9.89 -0.04 -18.45
C LEU A 57 -10.80 -0.01 -19.68
N LYS A 58 -10.23 -0.05 -20.89
CA LYS A 58 -10.97 0.04 -22.14
C LYS A 58 -11.20 -1.30 -22.83
N ASN A 59 -10.42 -2.35 -22.48
CA ASN A 59 -10.50 -3.65 -23.10
C ASN A 59 -11.65 -4.48 -22.51
N PRO A 60 -12.73 -4.77 -23.26
CA PRO A 60 -13.85 -5.54 -22.76
C PRO A 60 -13.47 -6.97 -22.37
N GLY A 61 -12.57 -7.62 -23.10
CA GLY A 61 -12.12 -8.98 -22.77
C GLY A 61 -11.40 -9.08 -21.42
N VAL A 62 -10.66 -8.02 -21.02
CA VAL A 62 -10.08 -7.95 -19.68
C VAL A 62 -11.16 -7.76 -18.61
N SER A 63 -12.16 -6.92 -18.88
CA SER A 63 -13.30 -6.71 -17.98
C SER A 63 -14.08 -8.01 -17.78
N ASP A 64 -14.36 -8.73 -18.86
CA ASP A 64 -15.05 -10.02 -18.82
C ASP A 64 -14.26 -11.05 -18.02
N ALA A 65 -12.95 -11.14 -18.22
CA ALA A 65 -12.08 -12.04 -17.49
C ALA A 65 -12.03 -11.73 -15.98
N ILE A 66 -12.00 -10.44 -15.58
CA ILE A 66 -12.03 -10.03 -14.17
C ILE A 66 -13.32 -10.51 -13.51
N VAL A 67 -14.49 -10.23 -14.15
CA VAL A 67 -15.80 -10.59 -13.61
C VAL A 67 -16.00 -12.11 -13.59
N GLU A 68 -15.49 -12.84 -14.58
CA GLU A 68 -15.52 -14.30 -14.61
C GLU A 68 -14.75 -14.90 -13.40
N LYS A 69 -13.57 -14.36 -13.10
CA LYS A 69 -12.74 -14.84 -11.98
C LYS A 69 -13.29 -14.49 -10.59
N ALA A 70 -14.34 -13.68 -10.52
CA ALA A 70 -15.05 -13.38 -9.28
C ALA A 70 -16.09 -14.45 -8.92
N PHE A 71 -16.42 -15.36 -9.86
CA PHE A 71 -17.40 -16.44 -9.66
C PHE A 71 -18.74 -15.92 -9.09
N LEU A 72 -19.29 -14.88 -9.73
CA LEU A 72 -20.52 -14.25 -9.31
C LEU A 72 -21.71 -15.20 -9.36
N LYS A 73 -22.53 -15.12 -8.32
CA LYS A 73 -23.84 -15.79 -8.26
C LYS A 73 -24.94 -14.77 -8.59
N PRO A 74 -26.07 -15.20 -9.19
CA PRO A 74 -27.20 -14.30 -9.47
C PRO A 74 -27.81 -13.65 -8.21
N THR A 75 -27.47 -14.15 -7.01
CA THR A 75 -27.92 -13.64 -5.72
C THR A 75 -26.97 -12.63 -5.11
N ASP A 76 -25.75 -12.49 -5.66
CA ASP A 76 -24.69 -11.67 -5.06
C ASP A 76 -25.00 -10.18 -5.16
N THR A 77 -24.69 -9.46 -4.09
CA THR A 77 -24.51 -8.02 -4.06
C THR A 77 -23.02 -7.74 -4.22
N VAL A 78 -22.64 -6.99 -5.24
CA VAL A 78 -21.24 -6.68 -5.56
C VAL A 78 -20.92 -5.24 -5.18
N LEU A 79 -19.83 -5.04 -4.47
CA LEU A 79 -19.21 -3.73 -4.28
C LEU A 79 -18.19 -3.49 -5.41
N GLU A 80 -18.37 -2.42 -6.17
CA GLU A 80 -17.38 -1.93 -7.14
C GLU A 80 -16.76 -0.63 -6.63
N VAL A 81 -15.44 -0.60 -6.52
CA VAL A 81 -14.69 0.59 -6.10
C VAL A 81 -14.12 1.28 -7.32
N GLY A 82 -14.45 2.57 -7.49
CA GLY A 82 -13.99 3.38 -8.61
C GLY A 82 -14.50 2.86 -9.97
N PRO A 83 -15.82 2.84 -10.21
CA PRO A 83 -16.41 2.33 -11.46
C PRO A 83 -15.94 3.11 -12.70
N GLY A 84 -15.50 4.36 -12.52
CA GLY A 84 -15.10 5.23 -13.61
C GLY A 84 -16.24 5.40 -14.62
N THR A 85 -16.00 5.00 -15.88
CA THR A 85 -17.03 5.04 -16.94
C THR A 85 -17.95 3.83 -16.96
N GLY A 86 -17.85 2.91 -15.99
CA GLY A 86 -18.75 1.76 -15.86
C GLY A 86 -18.43 0.56 -16.75
N ASN A 87 -17.19 0.39 -17.19
CA ASN A 87 -16.83 -0.74 -18.05
C ASN A 87 -16.89 -2.09 -17.34
N LEU A 88 -16.54 -2.15 -16.06
CA LEU A 88 -16.76 -3.33 -15.23
C LEU A 88 -18.20 -3.41 -14.75
N THR A 89 -18.79 -2.27 -14.37
CA THR A 89 -20.14 -2.18 -13.83
C THR A 89 -21.18 -2.89 -14.70
N VAL A 90 -21.18 -2.65 -16.01
CA VAL A 90 -22.14 -3.29 -16.92
C VAL A 90 -22.00 -4.81 -16.94
N ARG A 91 -20.77 -5.33 -16.85
CA ARG A 91 -20.50 -6.77 -16.82
C ARG A 91 -20.89 -7.41 -15.49
N ILE A 92 -20.77 -6.67 -14.40
CA ILE A 92 -21.21 -7.09 -13.07
C ILE A 92 -22.74 -7.17 -13.04
N LEU A 93 -23.44 -6.14 -13.54
CA LEU A 93 -24.90 -6.05 -13.53
C LEU A 93 -25.57 -7.14 -14.38
N GLU A 94 -24.93 -7.64 -15.44
CA GLU A 94 -25.41 -8.76 -16.24
C GLU A 94 -25.47 -10.07 -15.42
N ARG A 95 -24.64 -10.22 -14.36
CA ARG A 95 -24.44 -11.49 -13.64
C ARG A 95 -24.88 -11.43 -12.18
N ALA A 96 -24.89 -10.26 -11.56
CA ALA A 96 -25.20 -10.08 -10.14
C ALA A 96 -26.65 -9.63 -9.90
N LYS A 97 -27.11 -9.79 -8.67
CA LYS A 97 -28.39 -9.26 -8.19
C LYS A 97 -28.35 -7.73 -8.12
N LYS A 98 -27.24 -7.18 -7.60
CA LYS A 98 -27.07 -5.75 -7.35
C LYS A 98 -25.59 -5.39 -7.45
N CYS A 99 -25.29 -4.19 -7.93
CA CYS A 99 -23.98 -3.58 -7.88
C CYS A 99 -24.05 -2.26 -7.11
N ILE A 100 -23.23 -2.13 -6.08
CA ILE A 100 -23.06 -0.92 -5.30
C ILE A 100 -21.70 -0.33 -5.71
N CYS A 101 -21.72 0.82 -6.36
CA CYS A 101 -20.52 1.52 -6.80
C CYS A 101 -20.16 2.62 -5.80
N VAL A 102 -18.91 2.69 -5.36
CA VAL A 102 -18.39 3.81 -4.58
C VAL A 102 -17.43 4.61 -5.45
N GLU A 103 -17.78 5.88 -5.72
CA GLU A 103 -17.01 6.75 -6.61
C GLU A 103 -16.73 8.10 -5.93
N LEU A 104 -15.50 8.56 -6.01
CA LEU A 104 -15.07 9.84 -5.45
C LEU A 104 -15.40 11.02 -6.37
N ASP A 105 -15.31 10.81 -7.70
CA ASP A 105 -15.54 11.87 -8.70
C ASP A 105 -17.02 11.92 -9.11
N PRO A 106 -17.76 13.02 -8.79
CA PRO A 106 -19.18 13.14 -9.14
C PRO A 106 -19.44 13.01 -10.65
N ARG A 107 -18.48 13.37 -11.49
CA ARG A 107 -18.60 13.29 -12.95
C ARG A 107 -18.62 11.83 -13.40
N MET A 108 -17.74 10.99 -12.80
CA MET A 108 -17.70 9.57 -13.08
C MET A 108 -18.95 8.87 -12.53
N ALA A 109 -19.42 9.25 -11.34
CA ALA A 109 -20.67 8.76 -10.78
C ALA A 109 -21.88 9.05 -11.71
N ALA A 110 -21.94 10.24 -12.29
CA ALA A 110 -22.96 10.58 -13.27
C ALA A 110 -22.84 9.78 -14.58
N GLU A 111 -21.61 9.54 -15.06
CA GLU A 111 -21.38 8.75 -16.28
C GLU A 111 -21.78 7.28 -16.11
N VAL A 112 -21.45 6.65 -14.99
CA VAL A 112 -21.87 5.26 -14.74
C VAL A 112 -23.38 5.14 -14.62
N THR A 113 -24.04 6.11 -13.98
CA THR A 113 -25.50 6.16 -13.89
C THR A 113 -26.15 6.32 -15.27
N LYS A 114 -25.64 7.26 -16.07
CA LYS A 114 -26.10 7.50 -17.44
C LYS A 114 -25.93 6.26 -18.33
N ARG A 115 -24.86 5.51 -18.14
CA ARG A 115 -24.56 4.33 -18.95
C ARG A 115 -25.60 3.22 -18.87
N VAL A 116 -26.24 3.07 -17.71
CA VAL A 116 -27.28 2.06 -17.48
C VAL A 116 -28.71 2.63 -17.55
N GLN A 117 -28.84 3.94 -17.77
CA GLN A 117 -30.13 4.62 -17.85
C GLN A 117 -30.99 4.03 -18.96
N GLY A 118 -32.23 3.69 -18.64
CA GLY A 118 -33.17 3.12 -19.59
C GLY A 118 -32.98 1.62 -19.86
N THR A 119 -32.00 0.96 -19.22
CA THR A 119 -31.78 -0.49 -19.29
C THR A 119 -32.47 -1.20 -18.10
N PRO A 120 -32.76 -2.51 -18.20
CA PRO A 120 -33.24 -3.30 -17.06
C PRO A 120 -32.29 -3.29 -15.86
N GLU A 121 -30.99 -3.15 -16.12
CA GLU A 121 -29.89 -3.14 -15.13
C GLU A 121 -29.89 -1.88 -14.26
N GLN A 122 -30.54 -0.80 -14.69
CA GLN A 122 -30.63 0.45 -13.94
C GLN A 122 -31.13 0.25 -12.51
N LYS A 123 -32.14 -0.66 -12.33
CA LYS A 123 -32.69 -0.96 -11.00
C LYS A 123 -31.75 -1.72 -10.08
N LYS A 124 -30.72 -2.34 -10.65
CA LYS A 124 -29.71 -3.10 -9.91
C LYS A 124 -28.50 -2.26 -9.50
N LEU A 125 -28.34 -1.05 -10.04
CA LEU A 125 -27.23 -0.16 -9.75
C LEU A 125 -27.57 0.78 -8.59
N GLU A 126 -26.67 0.86 -7.62
CA GLU A 126 -26.64 1.90 -6.59
C GLU A 126 -25.27 2.60 -6.64
N VAL A 127 -25.27 3.93 -6.62
CA VAL A 127 -24.04 4.72 -6.66
C VAL A 127 -23.94 5.55 -5.40
N LEU A 128 -22.88 5.31 -4.63
CA LEU A 128 -22.50 6.05 -3.44
C LEU A 128 -21.37 7.01 -3.81
N LEU A 129 -21.59 8.30 -3.59
CA LEU A 129 -20.56 9.32 -3.80
C LEU A 129 -19.75 9.48 -2.53
N GLY A 130 -18.45 9.24 -2.60
CA GLY A 130 -17.56 9.40 -1.46
C GLY A 130 -16.24 8.65 -1.58
N ASP A 131 -15.39 8.84 -0.57
CA ASP A 131 -14.14 8.12 -0.40
C ASP A 131 -14.42 6.73 0.20
N VAL A 132 -14.12 5.67 -0.53
CA VAL A 132 -14.37 4.29 -0.09
C VAL A 132 -13.66 3.95 1.23
N ILE A 133 -12.53 4.59 1.52
CA ILE A 133 -11.78 4.34 2.76
C ILE A 133 -12.52 4.89 3.98
N LYS A 134 -13.17 6.06 3.82
CA LYS A 134 -13.88 6.77 4.88
C LYS A 134 -15.37 6.39 4.98
N THR A 135 -15.95 5.96 3.86
CA THR A 135 -17.38 5.62 3.78
C THR A 135 -17.65 4.33 4.54
N GLU A 136 -18.71 4.31 5.34
CA GLU A 136 -19.26 3.08 5.88
C GLU A 136 -19.88 2.27 4.75
N LEU A 137 -19.41 1.03 4.58
CA LEU A 137 -19.81 0.19 3.46
C LEU A 137 -21.07 -0.62 3.83
N PRO A 138 -22.09 -0.65 2.97
CA PRO A 138 -23.21 -1.56 3.15
C PRO A 138 -22.75 -3.02 3.04
N ALA A 139 -23.59 -3.97 3.42
CA ALA A 139 -23.29 -5.39 3.27
C ALA A 139 -23.20 -5.78 1.78
N PHE A 140 -22.17 -6.56 1.44
CA PHE A 140 -21.92 -7.07 0.08
C PHE A 140 -21.22 -8.44 0.14
N ASP A 141 -21.37 -9.22 -0.91
CA ASP A 141 -20.86 -10.59 -1.00
C ASP A 141 -19.49 -10.67 -1.70
N VAL A 142 -19.27 -9.80 -2.68
CA VAL A 142 -18.09 -9.79 -3.54
C VAL A 142 -17.62 -8.36 -3.77
N CYS A 143 -16.31 -8.14 -3.79
CA CYS A 143 -15.72 -6.86 -4.20
C CYS A 143 -15.01 -7.01 -5.54
N ILE A 144 -15.26 -6.10 -6.48
CA ILE A 144 -14.56 -6.03 -7.77
C ILE A 144 -14.08 -4.60 -7.97
N SER A 145 -12.83 -4.42 -8.39
CA SER A 145 -12.32 -3.08 -8.63
C SER A 145 -11.18 -3.05 -9.65
N ASN A 146 -11.23 -2.05 -10.52
CA ASN A 146 -10.05 -1.47 -11.12
C ASN A 146 -9.55 -0.38 -10.18
N THR A 147 -8.78 -0.78 -9.16
CA THR A 147 -8.47 0.05 -8.00
C THR A 147 -7.58 1.24 -8.37
N PRO A 148 -7.94 2.47 -7.98
CA PRO A 148 -7.01 3.60 -8.02
C PRO A 148 -5.76 3.26 -7.18
N TYR A 149 -4.57 3.42 -7.77
CA TYR A 149 -3.34 2.90 -7.17
C TYR A 149 -3.04 3.47 -5.79
N GLN A 150 -3.41 4.75 -5.54
CA GLN A 150 -3.18 5.44 -4.28
C GLN A 150 -3.90 4.83 -3.07
N ILE A 151 -4.99 4.10 -3.30
CA ILE A 151 -5.76 3.49 -2.22
C ILE A 151 -5.59 1.97 -2.16
N SER A 152 -4.60 1.40 -2.85
CA SER A 152 -4.40 -0.06 -2.94
C SER A 152 -4.28 -0.72 -1.57
N SER A 153 -3.37 -0.26 -0.74
CA SER A 153 -3.11 -0.83 0.58
C SER A 153 -4.24 -0.54 1.57
N PRO A 154 -4.71 0.71 1.75
CA PRO A 154 -5.84 0.99 2.62
C PRO A 154 -7.10 0.20 2.26
N LEU A 155 -7.37 -0.02 0.96
CA LEU A 155 -8.53 -0.81 0.53
C LEU A 155 -8.39 -2.28 0.92
N VAL A 156 -7.22 -2.90 0.69
CA VAL A 156 -6.99 -4.29 1.08
C VAL A 156 -7.20 -4.47 2.59
N PHE A 157 -6.59 -3.61 3.40
CA PHE A 157 -6.74 -3.69 4.85
C PHE A 157 -8.18 -3.44 5.31
N LYS A 158 -8.86 -2.46 4.73
CA LYS A 158 -10.27 -2.22 5.02
C LYS A 158 -11.14 -3.45 4.74
N LEU A 159 -10.97 -4.09 3.58
CA LEU A 159 -11.75 -5.29 3.21
C LEU A 159 -11.47 -6.48 4.13
N LEU A 160 -10.22 -6.65 4.59
CA LEU A 160 -9.82 -7.75 5.47
C LEU A 160 -10.24 -7.53 6.93
N SER A 161 -10.31 -6.28 7.39
CA SER A 161 -10.70 -5.91 8.76
C SER A 161 -12.22 -5.86 8.98
N LEU A 162 -13.04 -5.96 7.91
CA LEU A 162 -14.49 -5.96 8.05
C LEU A 162 -14.95 -7.09 8.97
N PRO A 163 -15.93 -6.85 9.86
CA PRO A 163 -16.53 -7.89 10.70
C PRO A 163 -17.11 -9.05 9.86
N ASN A 164 -17.73 -8.70 8.74
CA ASN A 164 -18.25 -9.63 7.75
C ASN A 164 -17.53 -9.38 6.42
N PRO A 165 -16.35 -9.96 6.21
CA PRO A 165 -15.61 -9.72 4.98
C PRO A 165 -16.31 -10.38 3.79
N PRO A 166 -16.13 -9.85 2.56
CA PRO A 166 -16.70 -10.45 1.37
C PRO A 166 -16.13 -11.85 1.14
N ARG A 167 -16.92 -12.73 0.53
CA ARG A 167 -16.50 -14.09 0.14
C ARG A 167 -15.23 -14.07 -0.72
N THR A 168 -15.14 -13.12 -1.62
CA THR A 168 -13.99 -12.91 -2.51
C THR A 168 -13.92 -11.47 -2.97
N SER A 169 -12.69 -11.01 -3.19
CA SER A 169 -12.41 -9.72 -3.81
C SER A 169 -11.49 -9.93 -5.01
N VAL A 170 -11.88 -9.43 -6.18
CA VAL A 170 -11.07 -9.47 -7.42
C VAL A 170 -10.67 -8.06 -7.77
N LEU A 171 -9.42 -7.74 -7.49
CA LEU A 171 -8.90 -6.38 -7.49
C LEU A 171 -7.73 -6.27 -8.46
N MET A 172 -7.70 -5.18 -9.21
CA MET A 172 -6.59 -4.86 -10.09
C MET A 172 -5.74 -3.75 -9.48
N PHE A 173 -4.45 -4.02 -9.38
CA PHE A 173 -3.43 -3.16 -8.79
C PHE A 173 -2.25 -2.95 -9.73
N GLN A 174 -1.33 -2.07 -9.37
CA GLN A 174 0.00 -2.06 -9.96
C GLN A 174 0.66 -3.43 -9.81
N ARG A 175 1.43 -3.84 -10.81
CA ARG A 175 2.04 -5.18 -10.84
C ARG A 175 2.92 -5.43 -9.61
N GLU A 176 3.70 -4.46 -9.21
CA GLU A 176 4.58 -4.57 -8.04
C GLU A 176 3.80 -4.80 -6.76
N PHE A 177 2.75 -4.01 -6.52
CA PHE A 177 1.86 -4.19 -5.36
C PHE A 177 1.22 -5.59 -5.34
N ALA A 178 0.74 -6.07 -6.48
CA ALA A 178 0.18 -7.41 -6.59
C ALA A 178 1.22 -8.52 -6.28
N LEU A 179 2.47 -8.32 -6.70
CA LEU A 179 3.58 -9.24 -6.40
C LEU A 179 3.97 -9.19 -4.92
N ARG A 180 3.94 -8.01 -4.27
CA ARG A 180 4.13 -7.90 -2.82
C ARG A 180 3.04 -8.67 -2.05
N LEU A 181 1.77 -8.56 -2.45
CA LEU A 181 0.68 -9.31 -1.82
C LEU A 181 0.86 -10.83 -1.89
N THR A 182 1.52 -11.35 -2.91
CA THR A 182 1.71 -12.79 -3.15
C THR A 182 3.13 -13.28 -2.86
N ALA A 183 4.01 -12.41 -2.41
CA ALA A 183 5.39 -12.72 -2.06
C ALA A 183 5.45 -13.70 -0.88
N ARG A 184 6.47 -14.56 -0.86
CA ARG A 184 6.70 -15.57 0.17
C ARG A 184 7.92 -15.21 1.02
N PRO A 185 8.05 -15.78 2.23
CA PRO A 185 9.26 -15.61 3.03
C PRO A 185 10.53 -15.87 2.23
N GLY A 186 11.46 -14.92 2.27
CA GLY A 186 12.71 -14.97 1.51
C GLY A 186 12.68 -14.27 0.15
N ASP A 187 11.51 -13.96 -0.40
CA ASP A 187 11.40 -13.17 -1.63
C ASP A 187 11.80 -11.70 -1.39
N ALA A 188 12.41 -11.06 -2.38
CA ALA A 188 12.84 -9.66 -2.28
C ALA A 188 11.66 -8.70 -2.01
N LEU A 189 10.49 -9.00 -2.54
CA LEU A 189 9.27 -8.21 -2.38
C LEU A 189 8.46 -8.56 -1.13
N TYR A 190 8.88 -9.58 -0.35
CA TYR A 190 8.21 -9.95 0.88
C TYR A 190 8.35 -8.83 1.93
N CYS A 191 7.24 -8.40 2.50
CA CYS A 191 7.17 -7.25 3.40
C CYS A 191 5.97 -7.39 4.37
N ARG A 192 5.76 -6.40 5.23
CA ARG A 192 4.64 -6.35 6.17
C ARG A 192 3.29 -6.59 5.49
N LEU A 193 3.06 -5.96 4.33
CA LEU A 193 1.85 -6.16 3.54
C LEU A 193 1.62 -7.64 3.17
N SER A 194 2.69 -8.34 2.77
CA SER A 194 2.61 -9.77 2.39
C SER A 194 2.12 -10.63 3.54
N VAL A 195 2.77 -10.51 4.70
CA VAL A 195 2.44 -11.28 5.90
C VAL A 195 1.03 -10.95 6.36
N ASN A 196 0.75 -9.64 6.50
CA ASN A 196 -0.52 -9.19 7.05
C ASN A 196 -1.70 -9.65 6.19
N ALA A 197 -1.61 -9.47 4.87
CA ALA A 197 -2.68 -9.87 3.99
C ALA A 197 -2.87 -11.40 3.90
N GLN A 198 -1.78 -12.17 3.85
CA GLN A 198 -1.83 -13.64 3.76
C GLN A 198 -2.28 -14.29 5.08
N PHE A 199 -2.00 -13.67 6.22
CA PHE A 199 -2.50 -14.14 7.51
C PHE A 199 -4.03 -14.18 7.55
N TRP A 200 -4.70 -13.17 6.99
CA TRP A 200 -6.17 -13.04 7.01
C TRP A 200 -6.87 -13.61 5.79
N ALA A 201 -6.16 -13.85 4.68
CA ALA A 201 -6.76 -14.27 3.42
C ALA A 201 -5.85 -15.17 2.60
N LYS A 202 -6.46 -15.99 1.75
CA LYS A 202 -5.78 -16.64 0.64
C LYS A 202 -5.71 -15.67 -0.53
N ILE A 203 -4.51 -15.40 -1.03
CA ILE A 203 -4.27 -14.47 -2.12
C ILE A 203 -3.74 -15.21 -3.34
N THR A 204 -4.38 -14.99 -4.48
CA THR A 204 -4.03 -15.65 -5.74
C THR A 204 -3.83 -14.62 -6.84
N HIS A 205 -2.66 -14.63 -7.47
CA HIS A 205 -2.42 -13.85 -8.70
C HIS A 205 -3.21 -14.48 -9.85
N ILE A 206 -4.06 -13.69 -10.51
CA ILE A 206 -4.96 -14.17 -11.57
C ILE A 206 -4.35 -13.95 -12.95
N MET A 207 -4.03 -12.71 -13.28
CA MET A 207 -3.48 -12.37 -14.59
C MET A 207 -2.75 -11.02 -14.60
N LYS A 208 -1.86 -10.86 -15.56
CA LYS A 208 -1.21 -9.59 -15.88
C LYS A 208 -2.06 -8.80 -16.87
N VAL A 209 -2.07 -7.47 -16.73
CA VAL A 209 -2.79 -6.57 -17.63
C VAL A 209 -1.83 -5.50 -18.14
N GLY A 210 -1.56 -5.53 -19.44
CA GLY A 210 -0.63 -4.58 -20.09
C GLY A 210 -1.20 -3.16 -20.15
N LYS A 211 -0.33 -2.17 -20.17
CA LYS A 211 -0.65 -0.72 -20.16
C LYS A 211 -1.61 -0.31 -21.28
N ASN A 212 -1.54 -0.97 -22.45
CA ASN A 212 -2.34 -0.66 -23.62
C ASN A 212 -3.84 -0.95 -23.45
N ASN A 213 -4.23 -1.62 -22.36
CA ASN A 213 -5.64 -1.89 -22.03
C ASN A 213 -6.33 -0.70 -21.36
N PHE A 214 -5.61 0.38 -21.09
CA PHE A 214 -6.12 1.56 -20.36
C PHE A 214 -6.12 2.83 -21.21
N ARG A 215 -6.91 3.82 -20.77
CA ARG A 215 -6.93 5.17 -21.31
C ARG A 215 -7.10 6.20 -20.17
N PRO A 216 -6.13 7.10 -19.92
CA PRO A 216 -4.76 7.04 -20.47
C PRO A 216 -4.02 5.79 -19.99
N PRO A 217 -2.98 5.33 -20.71
CA PRO A 217 -2.16 4.21 -20.28
C PRO A 217 -1.39 4.59 -19.00
N PRO A 218 -1.29 3.69 -17.99
CA PRO A 218 -0.50 3.91 -16.79
C PRO A 218 1.01 3.80 -17.08
N GLN A 219 1.84 4.30 -16.16
CA GLN A 219 3.29 4.21 -16.29
C GLN A 219 3.82 2.78 -16.11
N VAL A 220 3.11 1.96 -15.33
CA VAL A 220 3.48 0.58 -15.01
C VAL A 220 2.39 -0.41 -15.44
N GLU A 221 2.74 -1.68 -15.57
CA GLU A 221 1.77 -2.76 -15.81
C GLU A 221 0.88 -2.97 -14.58
N SER A 222 -0.29 -3.54 -14.80
CA SER A 222 -1.22 -3.94 -13.75
C SER A 222 -1.25 -5.46 -13.61
N SER A 223 -1.76 -5.91 -12.48
CA SER A 223 -2.08 -7.32 -12.24
C SER A 223 -3.39 -7.43 -11.48
N VAL A 224 -4.14 -8.48 -11.78
CA VAL A 224 -5.37 -8.82 -11.07
C VAL A 224 -5.05 -9.89 -10.03
N VAL A 225 -5.49 -9.67 -8.82
CA VAL A 225 -5.41 -10.62 -7.72
C VAL A 225 -6.80 -10.96 -7.22
N ARG A 226 -6.96 -12.18 -6.73
CA ARG A 226 -8.15 -12.61 -5.98
C ARG A 226 -7.76 -12.81 -4.53
N ILE A 227 -8.51 -12.18 -3.65
CA ILE A 227 -8.36 -12.20 -2.21
C ILE A 227 -9.58 -12.91 -1.64
N GLU A 228 -9.38 -14.02 -0.96
CA GLU A 228 -10.41 -14.86 -0.34
C GLU A 228 -10.16 -14.88 1.17
N PRO A 229 -10.89 -14.05 1.97
CA PRO A 229 -10.70 -14.00 3.41
C PRO A 229 -10.91 -15.37 4.06
N LYS A 230 -10.07 -15.69 5.04
CA LYS A 230 -10.22 -16.86 5.90
C LYS A 230 -11.45 -16.63 6.80
N ILE A 231 -12.36 -17.59 6.87
CA ILE A 231 -13.62 -17.49 7.63
C ILE A 231 -13.82 -18.69 8.55
N GLY A 232 -14.67 -18.55 9.54
CA GLY A 232 -15.00 -19.63 10.47
C GLY A 232 -13.78 -20.15 11.20
N LYS A 233 -13.52 -21.46 11.13
CA LYS A 233 -12.40 -22.12 11.83
C LYS A 233 -11.02 -21.74 11.28
N ASP A 234 -10.95 -21.32 10.01
CA ASP A 234 -9.70 -20.96 9.36
C ASP A 234 -9.30 -19.50 9.65
N ARG A 235 -10.24 -18.69 10.18
CA ARG A 235 -9.94 -17.32 10.57
C ARG A 235 -9.11 -17.32 11.86
N PRO A 236 -7.93 -16.66 11.86
CA PRO A 236 -7.13 -16.56 13.07
C PRO A 236 -7.91 -15.89 14.22
N ASN A 237 -7.80 -16.46 15.42
CA ASN A 237 -8.40 -15.88 16.64
C ASN A 237 -7.38 -14.95 17.33
N VAL A 238 -7.03 -13.89 16.63
CA VAL A 238 -6.07 -12.88 17.09
C VAL A 238 -6.68 -11.52 16.83
N SER A 239 -6.40 -10.53 17.67
CA SER A 239 -6.80 -9.15 17.42
C SER A 239 -6.05 -8.62 16.18
N TRP A 240 -6.77 -7.90 15.31
CA TRP A 240 -6.18 -7.22 14.16
C TRP A 240 -5.07 -6.25 14.59
N ASP A 241 -5.34 -5.47 15.62
CA ASP A 241 -4.43 -4.42 16.09
C ASP A 241 -3.15 -5.01 16.72
N GLU A 242 -3.29 -6.08 17.50
CA GLU A 242 -2.15 -6.83 18.06
C GLU A 242 -1.25 -7.41 16.96
N TRP A 243 -1.86 -8.05 15.95
CA TRP A 243 -1.12 -8.62 14.85
C TRP A 243 -0.40 -7.57 14.02
N ASP A 244 -1.13 -6.55 13.56
CA ASP A 244 -0.54 -5.47 12.76
C ASP A 244 0.50 -4.67 13.54
N GLY A 245 0.25 -4.44 14.84
CA GLY A 245 1.20 -3.76 15.73
C GLY A 245 2.52 -4.51 15.87
N LEU A 246 2.49 -5.83 16.11
CA LEU A 246 3.70 -6.67 16.10
C LEU A 246 4.46 -6.55 14.79
N LEU A 247 3.74 -6.72 13.66
CA LEU A 247 4.38 -6.68 12.33
C LEU A 247 4.99 -5.33 12.02
N ARG A 248 4.40 -4.22 12.47
CA ARG A 248 5.00 -2.88 12.34
C ARG A 248 6.38 -2.84 12.97
N VAL A 249 6.52 -3.41 14.17
CA VAL A 249 7.83 -3.47 14.86
C VAL A 249 8.81 -4.37 14.12
N CYS A 250 8.39 -5.56 13.75
CA CYS A 250 9.25 -6.54 13.08
C CYS A 250 9.80 -6.03 11.74
N PHE A 251 9.00 -5.27 10.99
CA PHE A 251 9.38 -4.79 9.66
C PHE A 251 9.99 -3.38 9.63
N VAL A 252 10.23 -2.73 10.77
CA VAL A 252 10.98 -1.45 10.84
C VAL A 252 12.34 -1.57 10.14
N ARG A 253 13.00 -2.72 10.29
CA ARG A 253 14.33 -3.01 9.71
C ARG A 253 14.35 -4.43 9.14
N LYS A 254 13.55 -4.71 8.10
CA LYS A 254 13.33 -6.08 7.58
C LYS A 254 14.60 -6.86 7.22
N ASN A 255 15.69 -6.16 6.85
CA ASN A 255 16.95 -6.74 6.42
C ASN A 255 17.93 -7.02 7.57
N LYS A 256 17.64 -6.52 8.77
CA LYS A 256 18.40 -6.82 9.99
C LYS A 256 17.79 -8.02 10.73
N THR A 257 18.55 -8.62 11.65
CA THR A 257 18.03 -9.67 12.53
C THR A 257 16.96 -9.11 13.47
N LEU A 258 16.07 -9.95 13.96
CA LEU A 258 15.06 -9.54 14.93
C LEU A 258 15.70 -8.98 16.19
N ARG A 259 16.81 -9.60 16.68
CA ARG A 259 17.62 -9.05 17.78
C ARG A 259 18.01 -7.60 17.51
N ALA A 260 18.62 -7.32 16.35
CA ALA A 260 19.06 -5.98 16.00
C ALA A 260 17.91 -4.99 15.82
N SER A 261 16.75 -5.43 15.31
CA SER A 261 15.56 -4.60 15.15
C SER A 261 14.94 -4.24 16.48
N TRP A 262 14.80 -5.20 17.39
CA TRP A 262 14.11 -5.03 18.67
C TRP A 262 14.99 -4.38 19.75
N LEU A 263 16.24 -4.84 19.91
CA LEU A 263 17.14 -4.36 20.96
C LEU A 263 18.03 -3.21 20.50
N GLY A 264 18.30 -3.10 19.20
CA GLY A 264 19.17 -2.06 18.64
C GLY A 264 18.43 -0.78 18.21
N THR A 265 17.10 -0.71 18.31
CA THR A 265 16.31 0.47 17.90
C THR A 265 15.70 1.14 19.13
N LYS A 266 16.18 2.34 19.47
CA LYS A 266 15.76 3.08 20.68
C LYS A 266 14.26 3.39 20.69
N GLU A 267 13.71 3.71 19.52
CA GLU A 267 12.29 4.03 19.32
C GLU A 267 11.40 2.81 19.59
N VAL A 268 11.81 1.63 19.13
CA VAL A 268 11.10 0.37 19.38
C VAL A 268 11.11 0.07 20.88
N LEU A 269 12.25 0.16 21.53
CA LEU A 269 12.34 -0.06 22.98
C LEU A 269 11.46 0.90 23.77
N ALA A 270 11.43 2.18 23.42
CA ALA A 270 10.62 3.19 24.08
C ALA A 270 9.11 2.93 23.88
N MET A 271 8.73 2.44 22.69
CA MET A 271 7.35 2.08 22.40
C MET A 271 6.94 0.84 23.19
N VAL A 272 7.73 -0.22 23.18
CA VAL A 272 7.44 -1.47 23.90
C VAL A 272 7.38 -1.21 25.41
N GLU A 273 8.28 -0.38 25.96
CA GLU A 273 8.25 0.04 27.36
C GLU A 273 6.94 0.76 27.70
N ARG A 274 6.49 1.67 26.84
CA ARG A 274 5.20 2.38 27.04
C ARG A 274 4.04 1.41 27.07
N ASN A 275 3.98 0.49 26.10
CA ASN A 275 2.93 -0.51 26.01
C ASN A 275 2.91 -1.42 27.26
N TYR A 276 4.10 -1.86 27.70
CA TYR A 276 4.25 -2.65 28.92
C TYR A 276 3.75 -1.90 30.17
N ARG A 277 4.10 -0.61 30.31
CA ARG A 277 3.60 0.24 31.42
C ARG A 277 2.07 0.39 31.38
N THR A 278 1.50 0.56 30.20
CA THR A 278 0.04 0.62 30.02
C THR A 278 -0.60 -0.68 30.47
N TRP A 279 -0.07 -1.81 30.04
CA TRP A 279 -0.55 -3.13 30.44
C TRP A 279 -0.44 -3.32 31.98
N CYS A 280 0.70 -2.97 32.59
CA CYS A 280 0.88 -3.04 34.03
C CYS A 280 -0.18 -2.19 34.78
N ALA A 281 -0.42 -0.98 34.31
CA ALA A 281 -1.44 -0.09 34.92
C ALA A 281 -2.85 -0.69 34.83
N MET A 282 -3.19 -1.31 33.69
CA MET A 282 -4.50 -1.95 33.50
C MET A 282 -4.68 -3.21 34.35
N ASN A 283 -3.59 -3.94 34.63
CA ASN A 283 -3.60 -5.19 35.39
C ASN A 283 -3.20 -5.03 36.89
N GLY A 284 -2.98 -3.80 37.34
CA GLY A 284 -2.60 -3.53 38.73
C GLY A 284 -1.21 -4.04 39.12
N VAL A 285 -0.32 -4.22 38.13
CA VAL A 285 1.07 -4.64 38.35
C VAL A 285 1.92 -3.43 38.72
N ALA A 286 2.60 -3.48 39.86
CA ALA A 286 3.48 -2.40 40.30
C ALA A 286 4.72 -2.32 39.37
N VAL A 287 5.08 -1.10 38.98
CA VAL A 287 6.22 -0.80 38.11
C VAL A 287 7.30 -0.14 38.93
N ASP A 288 8.53 -0.65 38.90
CA ASP A 288 9.69 -0.05 39.57
C ASP A 288 10.39 0.96 38.64
N ASP A 289 10.13 2.23 38.87
CA ASP A 289 10.72 3.35 38.13
C ASP A 289 12.05 3.85 38.69
N SER A 290 12.63 3.14 39.66
CA SER A 290 13.93 3.51 40.22
C SER A 290 15.02 3.43 39.13
N LEU A 291 16.01 4.30 39.23
CA LEU A 291 17.14 4.29 38.33
C LEU A 291 18.01 3.07 38.63
N VAL A 292 18.62 2.48 37.61
CA VAL A 292 19.64 1.44 37.78
C VAL A 292 20.84 2.11 38.38
N GLU A 293 21.37 1.60 39.53
CA GLU A 293 22.64 1.99 40.08
C GLU A 293 23.72 1.50 39.11
N ASP A 294 24.55 2.44 38.61
CA ASP A 294 25.61 2.13 37.66
C ASP A 294 26.67 1.27 38.38
N ASP A 295 26.56 -0.05 38.32
CA ASP A 295 27.76 -0.91 38.46
C ASP A 295 28.53 -0.79 37.13
N ALA A 296 29.81 -0.42 37.29
CA ALA A 296 30.73 -0.06 36.22
C ALA A 296 30.77 -1.11 35.09
N ASP A 297 30.77 -0.59 33.85
CA ASP A 297 31.37 -1.16 32.67
C ASP A 297 30.95 -2.56 32.21
N GLU A 298 29.82 -2.59 31.51
CA GLU A 298 29.73 -3.37 30.25
C GLU A 298 28.91 -2.59 29.23
N ASP A 299 29.46 -1.46 28.79
CA ASP A 299 29.11 -0.92 27.49
C ASP A 299 29.60 -1.94 26.43
N MET A 300 28.84 -2.95 26.11
CA MET A 300 28.89 -3.47 24.75
C MET A 300 28.44 -2.33 23.85
N ASP A 301 29.38 -1.46 23.50
CA ASP A 301 29.31 -0.69 22.28
C ASP A 301 29.12 -1.73 21.17
N VAL A 302 27.87 -1.95 20.80
CA VAL A 302 27.60 -2.36 19.43
C VAL A 302 28.18 -1.22 18.63
N GLU A 303 29.40 -1.43 18.12
CA GLU A 303 30.03 -0.54 17.16
C GLU A 303 28.92 -0.13 16.19
N ASP A 304 28.45 1.10 16.40
CA ASP A 304 27.82 1.87 15.36
C ASP A 304 28.97 2.09 14.35
N GLY A 305 29.19 1.06 13.52
CA GLY A 305 29.97 1.21 12.32
C GLY A 305 29.35 2.37 11.61
N GLY A 306 30.04 3.52 11.69
CA GLY A 306 29.64 4.77 11.07
C GLY A 306 29.57 4.60 9.56
N GLU A 307 28.53 3.93 9.12
CA GLU A 307 27.96 4.03 7.80
C GLU A 307 26.82 5.02 7.94
N GLU A 308 26.99 6.10 7.21
CA GLU A 308 26.06 7.17 6.90
C GLU A 308 24.61 6.78 7.19
N LEU A 309 23.85 7.71 7.77
CA LEU A 309 22.39 7.82 7.72
C LEU A 309 21.88 7.83 6.24
N GLY A 310 22.42 6.92 5.45
CA GLY A 310 22.09 6.57 4.10
C GLY A 310 21.18 5.36 4.15
N GLY A 311 19.88 5.59 4.09
CA GLY A 311 18.89 4.56 3.82
C GLY A 311 18.48 3.78 5.06
N MET A 312 17.61 4.34 5.90
CA MET A 312 16.49 3.54 6.32
C MET A 312 15.89 3.00 5.03
N ASP A 313 16.02 1.69 4.80
CA ASP A 313 15.12 0.97 3.89
C ASP A 313 13.71 0.99 4.52
N VAL A 314 13.19 2.19 4.72
CA VAL A 314 11.77 2.42 4.71
C VAL A 314 11.44 2.12 3.25
N ASP A 315 11.00 0.88 2.94
CA ASP A 315 10.18 0.74 1.77
C ASP A 315 9.29 1.97 1.84
N GLU A 316 9.30 2.81 0.78
CA GLU A 316 8.39 3.95 0.65
C GLU A 316 6.96 3.40 0.61
N ASP A 317 6.59 2.67 1.64
CA ASP A 317 5.23 2.34 1.96
C ASP A 317 4.64 3.69 2.39
N GLU A 318 3.88 4.30 1.48
CA GLU A 318 3.02 5.46 1.77
C GLU A 318 2.16 5.22 3.01
N ASP A 319 2.09 4.00 3.48
CA ASP A 319 1.43 3.48 4.67
C ASP A 319 2.30 3.41 5.94
N ALA A 320 3.51 3.97 5.94
CA ALA A 320 4.25 4.14 7.18
C ALA A 320 3.37 4.94 8.17
N PRO A 321 3.09 4.42 9.39
CA PRO A 321 2.21 5.09 10.33
C PRO A 321 2.65 6.54 10.53
N ASP A 322 1.70 7.46 10.65
CA ASP A 322 1.98 8.89 10.87
C ASP A 322 2.92 9.11 12.06
N PHE A 323 2.89 8.23 13.05
CA PHE A 323 3.81 8.20 14.17
C PHE A 323 5.30 8.10 13.74
N PHE A 324 5.64 7.28 12.77
CA PHE A 324 7.02 7.18 12.26
C PHE A 324 7.35 8.37 11.33
N LYS A 325 6.37 8.89 10.60
CA LYS A 325 6.52 10.13 9.81
C LYS A 325 6.71 11.35 10.71
N GLU A 326 5.97 11.44 11.82
CA GLU A 326 6.13 12.51 12.83
C GLU A 326 7.45 12.40 13.58
N MET A 327 7.94 11.18 13.86
CA MET A 327 9.26 10.99 14.47
C MET A 327 10.40 11.46 13.56
N HIS A 328 10.31 11.19 12.24
CA HIS A 328 11.29 11.71 11.29
C HIS A 328 11.31 13.23 11.25
N ASN A 329 10.14 13.85 11.26
CA ASN A 329 10.02 15.32 11.24
C ASN A 329 10.50 15.95 12.57
N ASN A 330 10.27 15.30 13.72
CA ASN A 330 10.71 15.77 15.01
C ASN A 330 12.21 15.50 15.28
N ALA A 331 12.77 14.43 14.73
CA ALA A 331 14.22 14.16 14.82
C ALA A 331 15.06 15.19 14.06
N ALA A 332 14.51 15.74 12.97
CA ALA A 332 15.18 16.80 12.20
C ALA A 332 15.19 18.16 12.91
N SER A 333 14.30 18.39 13.88
CA SER A 333 14.15 19.68 14.58
C SER A 333 14.84 19.74 15.95
N LEU A 334 15.27 18.59 16.52
CA LEU A 334 15.96 18.52 17.80
C LEU A 334 17.47 18.50 17.60
N THR A 335 18.07 19.69 17.56
CA THR A 335 19.51 19.90 17.69
C THR A 335 20.05 19.15 18.91
N LYS A 336 21.07 18.33 18.64
CA LYS A 336 21.92 17.50 19.48
C LYS A 336 22.17 18.09 20.88
N THR A 337 21.41 17.71 21.86
CA THR A 337 21.85 17.65 23.24
C THR A 337 21.92 16.17 23.64
N LYS A 338 23.13 15.61 23.65
CA LYS A 338 23.43 14.28 24.21
C LYS A 338 23.23 14.33 25.74
N SER A 339 22.03 14.28 26.25
CA SER A 339 21.82 13.93 27.65
C SER A 339 21.77 12.40 27.74
N LYS A 340 22.73 11.80 28.43
CA LYS A 340 22.64 10.39 28.86
C LYS A 340 21.43 10.26 29.77
N ARG A 341 20.28 9.81 29.21
CA ARG A 341 19.13 9.43 30.07
C ARG A 341 19.54 8.20 30.85
N LYS A 342 19.55 8.28 32.18
CA LYS A 342 19.77 7.13 33.07
C LYS A 342 18.69 6.08 32.77
N LYS A 343 19.10 4.81 32.66
CA LYS A 343 18.20 3.67 32.43
C LYS A 343 17.34 3.44 33.65
N THR A 344 16.05 3.22 33.48
CA THR A 344 15.15 2.80 34.57
C THR A 344 15.12 1.28 34.65
N LYS A 345 14.86 0.73 35.84
CA LYS A 345 14.74 -0.73 36.04
C LYS A 345 13.67 -1.34 35.14
N VAL A 346 12.59 -0.60 34.87
CA VAL A 346 11.55 -1.03 33.91
C VAL A 346 12.09 -1.16 32.50
N ALA A 347 12.90 -0.22 32.02
CA ALA A 347 13.50 -0.30 30.70
C ALA A 347 14.42 -1.51 30.57
N GLU A 348 15.12 -1.86 31.63
CA GLU A 348 15.98 -3.04 31.67
C GLU A 348 15.14 -4.33 31.71
N LEU A 349 14.13 -4.39 32.54
CA LEU A 349 13.18 -5.52 32.60
C LEU A 349 12.54 -5.77 31.23
N VAL A 350 12.13 -4.73 30.51
CA VAL A 350 11.55 -4.87 29.18
C VAL A 350 12.60 -5.41 28.19
N ARG A 351 13.88 -4.97 28.27
CA ARG A 351 14.95 -5.52 27.46
C ARG A 351 15.18 -7.00 27.72
N GLU A 352 15.19 -7.42 28.99
CA GLU A 352 15.33 -8.82 29.37
C GLU A 352 14.15 -9.66 28.85
N LYS A 353 12.92 -9.17 28.98
CA LYS A 353 11.74 -9.83 28.43
C LYS A 353 11.82 -10.00 26.90
N ILE A 354 12.24 -8.96 26.17
CA ILE A 354 12.45 -9.04 24.73
C ILE A 354 13.53 -10.07 24.40
N ARG A 355 14.65 -10.09 25.14
CA ARG A 355 15.72 -11.05 24.93
C ARG A 355 15.23 -12.47 25.17
N LYS A 356 14.58 -12.72 26.31
CA LYS A 356 13.98 -14.02 26.64
C LYS A 356 13.04 -14.52 25.55
N VAL A 357 12.13 -13.68 25.04
CA VAL A 357 11.20 -14.06 23.96
C VAL A 357 11.96 -14.41 22.68
N LEU A 358 12.94 -13.61 22.29
CA LEU A 358 13.63 -13.79 21.01
C LEU A 358 14.66 -14.94 21.05
N GLU A 359 15.35 -15.13 22.17
CA GLU A 359 16.48 -16.07 22.29
C GLU A 359 16.03 -17.40 22.87
N ASP A 360 15.30 -17.40 24.00
CA ASP A 360 15.03 -18.60 24.76
C ASP A 360 13.69 -19.27 24.36
N VAL A 361 12.63 -18.47 24.10
CA VAL A 361 11.29 -19.01 23.86
C VAL A 361 11.05 -19.31 22.39
N THR A 362 11.44 -18.39 21.49
CA THR A 362 11.14 -18.54 20.06
C THR A 362 12.35 -18.94 19.22
N GLU A 363 13.56 -18.70 19.71
CA GLU A 363 14.85 -18.93 18.99
C GLU A 363 14.94 -18.18 17.65
N LEU A 364 14.22 -17.03 17.54
CA LEU A 364 14.13 -16.25 16.30
C LEU A 364 15.08 -15.03 16.30
N ALA A 365 15.90 -14.85 17.34
CA ALA A 365 16.78 -13.68 17.51
C ALA A 365 17.64 -13.37 16.28
N ASP A 366 18.21 -14.39 15.65
CA ASP A 366 19.13 -14.24 14.52
C ASP A 366 18.42 -14.33 13.15
N MET A 367 17.10 -14.57 13.16
CA MET A 367 16.29 -14.53 11.96
C MET A 367 16.01 -13.09 11.50
N ARG A 368 15.81 -12.92 10.20
CA ARG A 368 15.38 -11.64 9.63
C ARG A 368 13.89 -11.68 9.36
N SER A 369 13.16 -10.60 9.63
CA SER A 369 11.70 -10.54 9.39
C SER A 369 11.31 -10.92 7.96
N GLY A 370 12.14 -10.56 6.97
CA GLY A 370 11.91 -10.96 5.58
C GLY A 370 12.02 -12.47 5.30
N LYS A 371 12.41 -13.28 6.27
CA LYS A 371 12.50 -14.75 6.15
C LYS A 371 11.55 -15.50 7.08
N CYS A 372 10.93 -14.81 8.05
CA CYS A 372 9.95 -15.37 8.97
C CYS A 372 8.62 -15.60 8.25
N ASP A 373 7.96 -16.70 8.56
CA ASP A 373 6.63 -17.00 8.06
C ASP A 373 5.53 -16.54 9.03
N GLU A 374 4.27 -16.79 8.68
CA GLU A 374 3.12 -16.43 9.51
C GLU A 374 3.14 -17.11 10.89
N ASN A 375 3.65 -18.36 10.97
CA ASN A 375 3.72 -19.10 12.22
C ASN A 375 4.81 -18.56 13.14
N ASP A 376 5.94 -18.14 12.58
CA ASP A 376 7.02 -17.51 13.35
C ASP A 376 6.52 -16.23 14.02
N PHE A 377 5.83 -15.37 13.27
CA PHE A 377 5.24 -14.14 13.85
C PHE A 377 4.15 -14.44 14.86
N LEU A 378 3.36 -15.50 14.65
CA LEU A 378 2.32 -15.91 15.60
C LEU A 378 2.94 -16.42 16.92
N ARG A 379 4.01 -17.20 16.84
CA ARG A 379 4.79 -17.63 18.02
C ARG A 379 5.37 -16.42 18.78
N LEU A 380 5.91 -15.44 18.05
CA LEU A 380 6.40 -14.20 18.64
C LEU A 380 5.28 -13.44 19.37
N LEU A 381 4.11 -13.30 18.74
CA LEU A 381 2.99 -12.59 19.34
C LEU A 381 2.55 -13.22 20.65
N PHE A 382 2.36 -14.55 20.68
CA PHE A 382 1.95 -15.25 21.89
C PHE A 382 3.02 -15.14 22.98
N ALA A 383 4.30 -15.34 22.65
CA ALA A 383 5.37 -15.24 23.63
C ALA A 383 5.51 -13.84 24.22
N PHE A 384 5.32 -12.79 23.42
CA PHE A 384 5.30 -11.41 23.94
C PHE A 384 4.09 -11.15 24.81
N ASN A 385 2.91 -11.63 24.44
CA ASN A 385 1.69 -11.45 25.25
C ASN A 385 1.79 -12.18 26.59
N GLU A 386 2.42 -13.36 26.66
CA GLU A 386 2.72 -14.07 27.93
C GLU A 386 3.63 -13.25 28.85
N GLU A 387 4.57 -12.50 28.27
CA GLU A 387 5.44 -11.59 29.03
C GLU A 387 4.78 -10.23 29.36
N GLY A 388 3.50 -10.05 29.02
CA GLY A 388 2.74 -8.81 29.26
C GLY A 388 3.07 -7.68 28.28
N ILE A 389 3.67 -7.99 27.13
CA ILE A 389 3.96 -7.02 26.06
C ILE A 389 2.88 -7.13 24.99
N HIS A 390 2.10 -6.07 24.81
CA HIS A 390 1.01 -5.96 23.85
C HIS A 390 1.29 -4.88 22.81
N PHE A 391 0.62 -4.98 21.65
CA PHE A 391 0.89 -4.12 20.49
C PHE A 391 -0.32 -3.34 20.00
N SER A 392 -1.49 -3.48 20.68
CA SER A 392 -2.74 -2.76 20.40
C SER A 392 -2.81 -1.40 21.07
#